data_48284ea96dd9ac9fd3939282b14feae4
#
_entry.id   48284ea96dd9ac9fd3939282b14feae4
#
_cell.length_a   1.000
_cell.length_b   1.000
_cell.length_c   1.000
_cell.angle_alpha   90.00
_cell.angle_beta   90.00
_cell.angle_gamma   90.00
#
_symmetry.space_group_name_H-M   'P 1'
#
loop_
_entity.id
_entity.type
_entity.pdbx_description
1 polymer ?
#
loop_
_entity_poly.entity_id
_entity_poly.type
_entity_poly.pdbx_seq_one_letter_code
_entity_poly.pdbx_strand_id
1 'polypeptide(L)'
;FALLDIPCEAVPYDGGQEAINALVGGHVDIAIGSPPTYRDYVINGQLNCLGTFIPEGLDVEGIGHIASFKEQGIDVEFTGMDYLAVRSSVDPRIQEKLREFVLEVYADPEFQAFMAGMGMKAWDSDAAEILSMIDSQTEAMSQYIPLVQ
;
A
#
# COMPACT_ATOMS: atom_id res chain seq x y z
N PHE A 1 0.45 -4.69 16.21
CA PHE A 1 -0.04 -5.52 17.32
C PHE A 1 1.03 -5.65 18.40
N ALA A 2 2.27 -6.09 18.08
CA ALA A 2 3.35 -6.20 19.06
C ALA A 2 3.62 -4.89 19.83
N LEU A 3 3.56 -3.73 19.16
CA LEU A 3 3.71 -2.41 19.79
C LEU A 3 2.60 -2.06 20.81
N LEU A 4 1.48 -2.74 20.73
CA LEU A 4 0.30 -2.52 21.59
C LEU A 4 0.09 -3.65 22.59
N ASP A 5 1.05 -4.58 22.70
CA ASP A 5 0.94 -5.81 23.51
C ASP A 5 -0.33 -6.63 23.19
N ILE A 6 -0.79 -6.57 21.93
CA ILE A 6 -1.93 -7.35 21.47
C ILE A 6 -1.40 -8.67 20.90
N PRO A 7 -1.72 -9.82 21.52
CA PRO A 7 -1.32 -11.12 20.99
C PRO A 7 -2.03 -11.40 19.68
N CYS A 8 -1.27 -11.72 18.64
CA CYS A 8 -1.81 -12.11 17.34
C CYS A 8 -0.92 -13.16 16.68
N GLU A 9 -1.53 -13.95 15.82
CA GLU A 9 -0.84 -14.90 14.95
C GLU A 9 -0.91 -14.39 13.51
N ALA A 10 0.24 -14.27 12.86
CA ALA A 10 0.31 -13.84 11.45
C ALA A 10 0.07 -15.05 10.53
N VAL A 11 -0.93 -14.94 9.67
CA VAL A 11 -1.25 -15.93 8.64
C VAL A 11 -0.90 -15.35 7.28
N PRO A 12 0.21 -15.79 6.65
CA PRO A 12 0.60 -15.28 5.34
C PRO A 12 -0.28 -15.86 4.23
N TYR A 13 -0.59 -15.03 3.24
CA TYR A 13 -1.29 -15.39 2.00
C TYR A 13 -0.46 -14.96 0.78
N ASP A 14 -0.67 -15.62 -0.34
CA ASP A 14 0.07 -15.32 -1.58
C ASP A 14 -0.34 -13.97 -2.23
N GLY A 15 -1.46 -13.39 -1.77
CA GLY A 15 -1.92 -12.09 -2.25
C GLY A 15 -3.05 -11.48 -1.42
N GLY A 16 -3.24 -10.17 -1.56
CA GLY A 16 -4.24 -9.41 -0.81
C GLY A 16 -5.67 -9.94 -1.00
N GLN A 17 -6.02 -10.42 -2.20
CA GLN A 17 -7.36 -10.95 -2.46
C GLN A 17 -7.65 -12.22 -1.64
N GLU A 18 -6.67 -13.09 -1.47
CA GLU A 18 -6.82 -14.30 -0.65
C GLU A 18 -6.99 -13.94 0.83
N ALA A 19 -6.21 -12.98 1.33
CA ALA A 19 -6.34 -12.48 2.70
C ALA A 19 -7.74 -11.88 2.96
N ILE A 20 -8.26 -11.08 2.03
CA ILE A 20 -9.61 -10.51 2.14
C ILE A 20 -10.69 -11.59 2.07
N ASN A 21 -10.55 -12.58 1.19
CA ASN A 21 -11.49 -13.70 1.13
C ASN A 21 -11.51 -14.50 2.45
N ALA A 22 -10.33 -14.70 3.05
CA ALA A 22 -10.22 -15.36 4.36
C ALA A 22 -10.89 -14.53 5.47
N LEU A 23 -10.74 -13.20 5.44
CA LEU A 23 -11.41 -12.30 6.39
C LEU A 23 -12.93 -12.34 6.22
N VAL A 24 -13.44 -12.22 5.01
CA VAL A 24 -14.88 -12.30 4.69
C VAL A 24 -15.45 -13.68 5.08
N GLY A 25 -14.66 -14.73 4.90
CA GLY A 25 -15.00 -16.11 5.30
C GLY A 25 -14.91 -16.39 6.80
N GLY A 26 -14.41 -15.44 7.61
CA GLY A 26 -14.24 -15.61 9.06
C GLY A 26 -13.10 -16.56 9.45
N HIS A 27 -12.13 -16.75 8.56
CA HIS A 27 -10.94 -17.57 8.83
C HIS A 27 -9.82 -16.80 9.53
N VAL A 28 -9.85 -15.48 9.43
CA VAL A 28 -8.99 -14.54 10.16
C VAL A 28 -9.85 -13.39 10.66
N ASP A 29 -9.39 -12.71 11.72
CA ASP A 29 -10.13 -11.62 12.37
C ASP A 29 -9.82 -10.27 11.72
N ILE A 30 -8.62 -10.10 11.16
CA ILE A 30 -8.12 -8.87 10.56
C ILE A 30 -7.30 -9.23 9.32
N ALA A 31 -7.34 -8.38 8.31
CA ALA A 31 -6.45 -8.46 7.15
C ALA A 31 -5.84 -7.09 6.84
N ILE A 32 -4.64 -7.12 6.26
CA ILE A 32 -3.95 -5.95 5.71
C ILE A 32 -3.98 -6.07 4.19
N GLY A 33 -4.39 -5.02 3.51
CA GLY A 33 -4.46 -4.98 2.06
C GLY A 33 -4.40 -3.57 1.51
N SER A 34 -4.26 -3.44 0.20
CA SER A 34 -4.33 -2.16 -0.50
C SER A 34 -5.79 -1.74 -0.78
N PRO A 35 -6.07 -0.44 -0.96
CA PRO A 35 -7.42 0.06 -1.20
C PRO A 35 -8.19 -0.67 -2.31
N PRO A 36 -7.62 -0.95 -3.48
CA PRO A 36 -8.33 -1.67 -4.53
C PRO A 36 -8.84 -3.06 -4.11
N THR A 37 -8.19 -3.70 -3.14
CA THR A 37 -8.53 -5.06 -2.71
C THR A 37 -9.77 -5.08 -1.81
N TYR A 38 -9.95 -4.11 -0.93
CA TYR A 38 -11.03 -4.12 0.09
C TYR A 38 -12.15 -3.11 -0.19
N ARG A 39 -11.95 -2.15 -1.10
CA ARG A 39 -12.85 -1.01 -1.35
C ARG A 39 -14.32 -1.45 -1.50
N ASP A 40 -14.58 -2.38 -2.40
CA ASP A 40 -15.94 -2.80 -2.70
C ASP A 40 -16.60 -3.54 -1.52
N TYR A 41 -15.85 -4.29 -0.75
CA TYR A 41 -16.35 -4.95 0.47
C TYR A 41 -16.73 -3.95 1.56
N VAL A 42 -15.97 -2.85 1.70
CA VAL A 42 -16.29 -1.77 2.64
C VAL A 42 -17.51 -0.99 2.18
N ILE A 43 -17.59 -0.62 0.89
CA ILE A 43 -18.75 0.08 0.32
C ILE A 43 -20.03 -0.74 0.49
N ASN A 44 -19.95 -2.06 0.32
CA ASN A 44 -21.09 -2.96 0.48
C ASN A 44 -21.38 -3.35 1.94
N GLY A 45 -20.65 -2.78 2.91
CA GLY A 45 -20.85 -3.04 4.34
C GLY A 45 -20.45 -4.45 4.81
N GLN A 46 -19.66 -5.16 4.02
CA GLN A 46 -19.17 -6.50 4.37
C GLN A 46 -17.91 -6.45 5.25
N LEU A 47 -17.13 -5.36 5.16
CA LEU A 47 -15.94 -5.13 5.96
C LEU A 47 -15.96 -3.73 6.56
N ASN A 48 -15.30 -3.56 7.69
CA ASN A 48 -15.02 -2.27 8.30
C ASN A 48 -13.53 -1.95 8.14
N CYS A 49 -13.21 -0.77 7.62
CA CYS A 49 -11.84 -0.28 7.57
C CYS A 49 -11.49 0.33 8.94
N LEU A 50 -10.44 -0.19 9.57
CA LEU A 50 -10.01 0.26 10.91
C LEU A 50 -9.07 1.46 10.86
N GLY A 51 -8.32 1.62 9.77
CA GLY A 51 -7.37 2.71 9.60
C GLY A 51 -6.38 2.42 8.47
N THR A 52 -5.53 3.40 8.20
CA THR A 52 -4.42 3.29 7.25
C THR A 52 -3.08 3.56 7.91
N PHE A 53 -2.00 3.03 7.33
CA PHE A 53 -0.63 3.32 7.77
C PHE A 53 -0.07 4.61 7.15
N ILE A 54 -0.80 5.23 6.20
CA ILE A 54 -0.41 6.51 5.57
C ILE A 54 -0.62 7.62 6.59
N PRO A 55 0.40 8.43 6.95
CA PRO A 55 0.33 9.37 8.06
C PRO A 55 -0.80 10.39 7.99
N GLU A 56 -1.14 10.85 6.78
CA GLU A 56 -2.17 11.85 6.52
C GLU A 56 -3.59 11.26 6.39
N GLY A 57 -3.75 9.96 6.64
CA GLY A 57 -4.98 9.27 6.30
C GLY A 57 -5.11 9.02 4.78
N LEU A 58 -6.25 8.57 4.34
CA LEU A 58 -6.48 8.23 2.95
C LEU A 58 -7.94 8.52 2.56
N ASP A 59 -8.12 9.29 1.49
CA ASP A 59 -9.44 9.50 0.90
C ASP A 59 -9.69 8.47 -0.20
N VAL A 60 -10.77 7.69 -0.06
CA VAL A 60 -11.16 6.66 -1.03
C VAL A 60 -12.58 6.94 -1.51
N GLU A 61 -12.76 6.98 -2.83
CA GLU A 61 -14.07 7.23 -3.41
C GLU A 61 -15.09 6.17 -2.99
N GLY A 62 -16.24 6.64 -2.51
CA GLY A 62 -17.33 5.81 -2.00
C GLY A 62 -17.17 5.37 -0.54
N ILE A 63 -16.01 5.55 0.08
CA ILE A 63 -15.77 5.29 1.51
C ILE A 63 -15.64 6.60 2.28
N GLY A 64 -14.98 7.60 1.70
CA GLY A 64 -14.60 8.85 2.35
C GLY A 64 -13.22 8.78 2.98
N HIS A 65 -12.98 9.59 4.00
CA HIS A 65 -11.71 9.64 4.70
C HIS A 65 -11.51 8.45 5.63
N ILE A 66 -10.42 7.73 5.44
CA ILE A 66 -9.94 6.66 6.31
C ILE A 66 -8.83 7.26 7.19
N ALA A 67 -9.11 7.40 8.48
CA ALA A 67 -8.12 7.93 9.41
C ALA A 67 -6.87 7.06 9.49
N SER A 68 -5.70 7.68 9.60
CA SER A 68 -4.46 6.94 9.86
C SER A 68 -4.44 6.37 11.28
N PHE A 69 -3.62 5.35 11.50
CA PHE A 69 -3.34 4.89 12.88
C PHE A 69 -2.65 5.98 13.70
N LYS A 70 -1.85 6.83 13.06
CA LYS A 70 -1.20 7.98 13.70
C LYS A 70 -2.21 9.03 14.18
N GLU A 71 -3.22 9.37 13.38
CA GLU A 71 -4.33 10.22 13.78
C GLU A 71 -5.15 9.63 14.94
N GLN A 72 -5.18 8.30 15.04
CA GLN A 72 -5.83 7.57 16.13
C GLN A 72 -4.93 7.39 17.37
N GLY A 73 -3.74 7.99 17.38
CA GLY A 73 -2.80 7.95 18.51
C GLY A 73 -1.88 6.74 18.56
N ILE A 74 -1.84 5.93 17.50
CA ILE A 74 -0.92 4.79 17.36
C ILE A 74 0.23 5.23 16.47
N ASP A 75 1.42 5.40 17.04
CA ASP A 75 2.62 5.87 16.31
C ASP A 75 3.22 4.75 15.46
N VAL A 76 2.55 4.45 14.37
CA VAL A 76 3.00 3.52 13.34
C VAL A 76 2.70 4.11 11.96
N GLU A 77 3.68 4.07 11.10
CA GLU A 77 3.53 4.49 9.70
C GLU A 77 4.26 3.52 8.79
N PHE A 78 3.65 3.27 7.65
CA PHE A 78 4.23 2.48 6.58
C PHE A 78 3.62 2.94 5.26
N THR A 79 4.44 3.30 4.29
CA THR A 79 3.97 3.66 2.95
C THR A 79 4.38 2.57 1.98
N GLY A 80 3.43 1.76 1.57
CA GLY A 80 3.61 0.84 0.45
C GLY A 80 3.83 1.62 -0.84
N MET A 81 4.66 1.09 -1.72
CA MET A 81 4.86 1.64 -3.05
C MET A 81 4.85 0.54 -4.10
N ASP A 82 4.22 0.83 -5.22
CA ASP A 82 4.30 0.03 -6.44
C ASP A 82 5.23 0.73 -7.43
N TYR A 83 6.12 -0.02 -8.07
CA TYR A 83 7.06 0.52 -9.06
C TYR A 83 7.21 -0.42 -10.24
N LEU A 84 7.53 0.16 -11.39
CA LEU A 84 7.86 -0.60 -12.59
C LEU A 84 9.35 -0.88 -12.62
N ALA A 85 9.70 -2.13 -12.85
CA ALA A 85 11.08 -2.56 -12.97
C ALA A 85 11.33 -3.29 -14.29
N VAL A 86 12.51 -3.13 -14.82
CA VAL A 86 13.02 -3.90 -15.96
C VAL A 86 14.32 -4.59 -15.58
N ARG A 87 14.68 -5.64 -16.30
CA ARG A 87 15.98 -6.31 -16.07
C ARG A 87 17.12 -5.34 -16.34
N SER A 88 18.16 -5.38 -15.55
CA SER A 88 19.36 -4.55 -15.70
C SER A 88 20.07 -4.73 -17.04
N SER A 89 19.86 -5.88 -17.73
CA SER A 89 20.43 -6.18 -19.05
C SER A 89 19.66 -5.56 -20.22
N VAL A 90 18.55 -4.86 -19.98
CA VAL A 90 17.81 -4.15 -21.04
C VAL A 90 18.66 -2.96 -21.52
N ASP A 91 18.71 -2.75 -22.84
CA ASP A 91 19.43 -1.61 -23.45
C ASP A 91 18.99 -0.30 -22.81
N PRO A 92 19.92 0.57 -22.36
CA PRO A 92 19.57 1.83 -21.69
C PRO A 92 18.65 2.73 -22.50
N ARG A 93 18.71 2.70 -23.83
CA ARG A 93 17.81 3.46 -24.71
C ARG A 93 16.37 2.95 -24.64
N ILE A 94 16.19 1.65 -24.42
CA ILE A 94 14.87 1.05 -24.21
C ILE A 94 14.36 1.41 -22.81
N GLN A 95 15.22 1.39 -21.79
CA GLN A 95 14.85 1.80 -20.43
C GLN A 95 14.36 3.25 -20.43
N GLU A 96 15.08 4.15 -21.07
CA GLU A 96 14.69 5.57 -21.15
C GLU A 96 13.37 5.75 -21.91
N LYS A 97 13.19 5.03 -23.02
CA LYS A 97 11.94 5.07 -23.78
C LYS A 97 10.74 4.57 -22.99
N LEU A 98 10.92 3.52 -22.19
CA LEU A 98 9.88 3.03 -21.29
C LEU A 98 9.56 4.03 -20.18
N ARG A 99 10.59 4.68 -19.63
CA ARG A 99 10.41 5.75 -18.64
C ARG A 99 9.60 6.93 -19.20
N GLU A 100 9.98 7.45 -20.39
CA GLU A 100 9.22 8.51 -21.08
C GLU A 100 7.74 8.11 -21.23
N PHE A 101 7.47 6.90 -21.70
CA PHE A 101 6.11 6.40 -21.89
C PHE A 101 5.32 6.33 -20.57
N VAL A 102 5.94 5.84 -19.50
CA VAL A 102 5.30 5.78 -18.17
C VAL A 102 4.98 7.18 -17.65
N LEU A 103 5.87 8.15 -17.86
CA LEU A 103 5.63 9.53 -17.46
C LEU A 103 4.49 10.18 -18.25
N GLU A 104 4.34 9.86 -19.55
CA GLU A 104 3.17 10.30 -20.33
C GLU A 104 1.87 9.74 -19.73
N VAL A 105 1.84 8.45 -19.36
CA VAL A 105 0.67 7.84 -18.70
C VAL A 105 0.40 8.49 -17.33
N TYR A 106 1.43 8.76 -16.56
CA TYR A 106 1.27 9.40 -15.24
C TYR A 106 0.78 10.85 -15.33
N ALA A 107 1.12 11.55 -16.43
CA ALA A 107 0.64 12.90 -16.69
C ALA A 107 -0.82 12.94 -17.22
N ASP A 108 -1.37 11.81 -17.61
CA ASP A 108 -2.73 11.73 -18.13
C ASP A 108 -3.77 12.00 -17.03
N PRO A 109 -4.66 13.01 -17.18
CA PRO A 109 -5.64 13.34 -16.16
C PRO A 109 -6.65 12.23 -15.87
N GLU A 110 -7.00 11.39 -16.84
CA GLU A 110 -7.93 10.28 -16.64
C GLU A 110 -7.27 9.19 -15.80
N PHE A 111 -5.99 8.91 -16.07
CA PHE A 111 -5.22 7.98 -15.26
C PHE A 111 -5.05 8.47 -13.81
N GLN A 112 -4.74 9.75 -13.62
CA GLN A 112 -4.64 10.34 -12.29
C GLN A 112 -5.97 10.29 -11.53
N ALA A 113 -7.08 10.60 -12.20
CA ALA A 113 -8.40 10.49 -11.60
C ALA A 113 -8.77 9.04 -11.23
N PHE A 114 -8.43 8.08 -12.09
CA PHE A 114 -8.60 6.66 -11.82
C PHE A 114 -7.80 6.22 -10.58
N MET A 115 -6.51 6.58 -10.49
CA MET A 115 -5.66 6.26 -9.35
C MET A 115 -6.18 6.88 -8.06
N ALA A 116 -6.57 8.16 -8.10
CA ALA A 116 -7.15 8.85 -6.95
C ALA A 116 -8.45 8.19 -6.47
N GLY A 117 -9.34 7.78 -7.39
CA GLY A 117 -10.57 7.05 -7.06
C GLY A 117 -10.30 5.70 -6.38
N MET A 118 -9.15 5.09 -6.61
CA MET A 118 -8.70 3.87 -5.94
C MET A 118 -7.95 4.13 -4.62
N GLY A 119 -7.83 5.40 -4.19
CA GLY A 119 -7.03 5.75 -3.02
C GLY A 119 -5.52 5.60 -3.26
N MET A 120 -5.09 5.70 -4.51
CA MET A 120 -3.69 5.60 -4.90
C MET A 120 -3.22 6.93 -5.50
N LYS A 121 -1.93 7.20 -5.40
CA LYS A 121 -1.32 8.40 -5.98
C LYS A 121 -0.21 7.97 -6.95
N ALA A 122 -0.33 8.41 -8.20
CA ALA A 122 0.78 8.33 -9.13
C ALA A 122 1.74 9.51 -8.88
N TRP A 123 3.02 9.23 -8.82
CA TRP A 123 4.04 10.27 -8.72
C TRP A 123 5.24 9.95 -9.61
N ASP A 124 5.91 10.99 -10.07
CA ASP A 124 7.17 10.88 -10.80
C ASP A 124 8.32 10.77 -9.78
N SER A 125 9.01 9.63 -9.81
CA SER A 125 10.23 9.39 -9.04
C SER A 125 11.26 8.75 -9.93
N ASP A 126 12.51 9.15 -9.80
CA ASP A 126 13.61 8.47 -10.47
C ASP A 126 14.06 7.21 -9.70
N ALA A 127 14.92 6.41 -10.34
CA ALA A 127 15.39 5.16 -9.75
C ALA A 127 16.18 5.37 -8.45
N ALA A 128 16.87 6.50 -8.28
CA ALA A 128 17.65 6.79 -7.08
C ALA A 128 16.72 7.14 -5.91
N GLU A 129 15.66 7.89 -6.18
CA GLU A 129 14.63 8.21 -5.19
C GLU A 129 13.89 6.95 -4.74
N ILE A 130 13.49 6.08 -5.68
CA ILE A 130 12.84 4.79 -5.37
C ILE A 130 13.74 3.92 -4.49
N LEU A 131 15.03 3.77 -4.85
CA LEU A 131 15.99 3.00 -4.05
C LEU A 131 16.19 3.60 -2.65
N SER A 132 16.30 4.92 -2.55
CA SER A 132 16.40 5.61 -1.25
C SER A 132 15.18 5.38 -0.37
N MET A 133 13.98 5.36 -0.96
CA MET A 133 12.74 5.05 -0.24
C MET A 133 12.73 3.58 0.24
N ILE A 134 13.15 2.63 -0.60
CA ILE A 134 13.27 1.21 -0.23
C ILE A 134 14.25 1.05 0.95
N ASP A 135 15.41 1.67 0.88
CA ASP A 135 16.43 1.59 1.93
C ASP A 135 15.90 2.18 3.25
N SER A 136 15.28 3.37 3.20
CA SER A 136 14.69 4.03 4.37
C SER A 136 13.59 3.19 5.02
N GLN A 137 12.72 2.60 4.22
CA GLN A 137 11.66 1.72 4.73
C GLN A 137 12.23 0.42 5.30
N THR A 138 13.24 -0.15 4.65
CA THR A 138 13.93 -1.35 5.15
C THR A 138 14.56 -1.08 6.51
N GLU A 139 15.21 0.07 6.69
CA GLU A 139 15.78 0.48 7.97
C GLU A 139 14.70 0.69 9.04
N ALA A 140 13.62 1.42 8.68
CA ALA A 140 12.50 1.65 9.58
C ALA A 140 11.81 0.35 10.02
N MET A 141 11.64 -0.61 9.11
CA MET A 141 11.01 -1.90 9.42
C MET A 141 11.93 -2.84 10.18
N SER A 142 13.25 -2.72 10.05
CA SER A 142 14.20 -3.61 10.71
C SER A 142 14.11 -3.59 12.24
N GLN A 143 13.68 -2.48 12.82
CA GLN A 143 13.44 -2.35 14.27
C GLN A 143 12.28 -3.20 14.79
N TYR A 144 11.35 -3.60 13.92
CA TYR A 144 10.17 -4.40 14.30
C TYR A 144 10.41 -5.91 14.14
N ILE A 145 11.45 -6.34 13.42
CA ILE A 145 11.76 -7.76 13.20
C ILE A 145 11.89 -8.54 14.52
N PRO A 146 12.57 -8.02 15.56
CA PRO A 146 12.68 -8.74 16.84
C PRO A 146 11.37 -8.92 17.60
N LEU A 147 10.33 -8.16 17.24
CA LEU A 147 9.03 -8.19 17.91
C LEU A 147 8.10 -9.30 17.36
N VAL A 148 8.48 -9.92 16.24
CA VAL A 148 7.64 -10.91 15.53
C VAL A 148 8.30 -12.30 15.44
N GLN A 149 9.39 -12.52 16.22
CA GLN A 149 10.09 -13.81 16.30
C GLN A 149 9.66 -14.64 17.50
#